data_b606465e9dd09d232b49ef8e534fbbfd
#
_entry.id   b606465e9dd09d232b49ef8e534fbbfd
#
_cell.length_a   1.000
_cell.length_b   1.000
_cell.length_c   1.000
_cell.angle_alpha   90.00
_cell.angle_beta   90.00
_cell.angle_gamma   90.00
#
_symmetry.space_group_name_H-M   'P 1'
#
loop_
_entity.id
_entity.type
_entity.pdbx_description
1 polymer ?
#
loop_
_entity_poly.entity_id
_entity_poly.type
_entity_poly.pdbx_seq_one_letter_code
_entity_poly.pdbx_strand_id
1 'polypeptide(L)'
;EKLAKASARIPVGMPLDLVILALAALVVGLIWAVTRNGLASIFIALVITCILATRGLLGVEGGNLVLLALAAAVASCDTAAYFVGRRIGGAKLAPAISPNKTRAGAIGGTIGAVAACLLISSGSWLSPVAAVAGGICLAVLAQAGDLVESALKRRVGVKDSSSLIPGH
;
A
#
# COMPACT_ATOMS: atom_id res chain seq x y z
N GLU A 1 -15.70 -18.80 -41.41
CA GLU A 1 -16.15 -18.09 -40.21
C GLU A 1 -16.36 -19.04 -39.00
N LYS A 2 -16.89 -20.24 -39.19
CA LYS A 2 -17.02 -21.26 -38.11
C LYS A 2 -15.69 -21.88 -37.64
N LEU A 3 -14.67 -21.96 -38.50
CA LEU A 3 -13.35 -22.48 -38.15
C LEU A 3 -12.50 -21.44 -37.38
N ALA A 4 -12.68 -20.16 -37.67
CA ALA A 4 -12.02 -19.08 -36.91
C ALA A 4 -12.54 -18.93 -35.46
N LYS A 5 -13.83 -19.26 -35.21
CA LYS A 5 -14.40 -19.29 -33.87
C LYS A 5 -14.01 -20.52 -33.04
N ALA A 6 -13.56 -21.61 -33.68
CA ALA A 6 -13.14 -22.83 -32.98
C ALA A 6 -11.68 -22.74 -32.47
N SER A 7 -10.82 -21.93 -33.09
CA SER A 7 -9.43 -21.75 -32.66
C SER A 7 -9.27 -20.84 -31.41
N ALA A 8 -10.35 -20.13 -31.01
CA ALA A 8 -10.32 -19.24 -29.87
C ALA A 8 -10.56 -19.93 -28.49
N ARG A 9 -10.60 -21.26 -28.46
CA ARG A 9 -10.84 -22.03 -27.23
C ARG A 9 -9.79 -23.12 -27.02
N ILE A 10 -8.54 -22.77 -27.09
CA ILE A 10 -7.52 -23.58 -26.43
C ILE A 10 -7.31 -22.93 -25.05
N PRO A 11 -7.63 -23.60 -23.94
CA PRO A 11 -7.18 -23.15 -22.64
C PRO A 11 -5.68 -23.39 -22.60
N VAL A 12 -4.91 -22.44 -23.08
CA VAL A 12 -3.47 -22.45 -23.00
C VAL A 12 -3.08 -22.14 -21.57
N GLY A 13 -2.75 -23.19 -20.84
CA GLY A 13 -2.02 -23.09 -19.59
C GLY A 13 -2.81 -22.64 -18.38
N MET A 14 -2.32 -22.97 -17.20
CA MET A 14 -2.75 -22.33 -15.96
C MET A 14 -2.68 -20.83 -16.15
N PRO A 15 -3.72 -20.05 -15.77
CA PRO A 15 -3.68 -18.60 -15.87
C PRO A 15 -2.42 -18.10 -15.17
N LEU A 16 -1.70 -17.20 -15.82
CA LEU A 16 -0.41 -16.68 -15.36
C LEU A 16 -0.46 -16.26 -13.88
N ASP A 17 -1.63 -15.78 -13.44
CA ASP A 17 -1.86 -15.38 -12.06
C ASP A 17 -1.81 -16.56 -11.07
N LEU A 18 -2.29 -17.74 -11.45
CA LEU A 18 -2.17 -18.95 -10.63
C LEU A 18 -0.72 -19.43 -10.53
N VAL A 19 0.06 -19.32 -11.61
CA VAL A 19 1.49 -19.66 -11.59
C VAL A 19 2.24 -18.70 -10.69
N ILE A 20 1.96 -17.40 -10.78
CA ILE A 20 2.57 -16.38 -9.92
C ILE A 20 2.20 -16.60 -8.46
N LEU A 21 0.92 -16.91 -8.16
CA LEU A 21 0.45 -17.23 -6.82
C LEU A 21 1.14 -18.47 -6.25
N ALA A 22 1.28 -19.54 -7.05
CA ALA A 22 1.96 -20.77 -6.65
C ALA A 22 3.45 -20.54 -6.36
N LEU A 23 4.14 -19.80 -7.23
CA LEU A 23 5.54 -19.41 -7.02
C LEU A 23 5.70 -18.52 -5.79
N ALA A 24 4.78 -17.58 -5.59
CA ALA A 24 4.75 -16.70 -4.41
C ALA A 24 4.59 -17.51 -3.12
N ALA A 25 3.63 -18.44 -3.08
CA ALA A 25 3.41 -19.32 -1.93
C ALA A 25 4.64 -20.20 -1.64
N LEU A 26 5.28 -20.73 -2.69
CA LEU A 26 6.50 -21.53 -2.58
C LEU A 26 7.66 -20.71 -2.02
N VAL A 27 7.87 -19.49 -2.51
CA VAL A 27 8.91 -18.56 -2.01
C VAL A 27 8.67 -18.20 -0.54
N VAL A 28 7.43 -17.84 -0.17
CA VAL A 28 7.07 -17.53 1.23
C VAL A 28 7.30 -18.75 2.13
N GLY A 29 6.87 -19.94 1.68
CA GLY A 29 7.09 -21.19 2.41
C GLY A 29 8.57 -21.52 2.58
N LEU A 30 9.39 -21.35 1.52
CA LEU A 30 10.82 -21.59 1.56
C LEU A 30 11.52 -20.62 2.54
N ILE A 31 11.17 -19.33 2.49
CA ILE A 31 11.72 -18.32 3.42
C ILE A 31 11.32 -18.64 4.85
N TRP A 32 10.06 -19.03 5.09
CA TRP A 32 9.63 -19.46 6.41
C TRP A 32 10.42 -20.68 6.91
N ALA A 33 10.63 -21.68 6.04
CA ALA A 33 11.38 -22.90 6.36
C ALA A 33 12.85 -22.61 6.69
N VAL A 34 13.49 -21.69 5.93
CA VAL A 34 14.90 -21.36 6.07
C VAL A 34 15.13 -20.41 7.26
N THR A 35 14.33 -19.37 7.39
CA THR A 35 14.54 -18.33 8.42
C THR A 35 13.82 -18.61 9.71
N ARG A 36 12.79 -19.46 9.69
CA ARG A 36 11.82 -19.66 10.79
C ARG A 36 11.28 -18.34 11.37
N ASN A 37 11.32 -17.28 10.56
CA ASN A 37 10.92 -15.95 10.93
C ASN A 37 9.55 -15.62 10.31
N GLY A 38 8.49 -15.82 11.08
CA GLY A 38 7.12 -15.57 10.63
C GLY A 38 6.88 -14.12 10.16
N LEU A 39 7.57 -13.15 10.73
CA LEU A 39 7.43 -11.74 10.32
C LEU A 39 7.96 -11.49 8.91
N ALA A 40 9.10 -12.08 8.55
CA ALA A 40 9.65 -11.98 7.20
C ALA A 40 8.71 -12.62 6.16
N SER A 41 8.13 -13.77 6.49
CA SER A 41 7.17 -14.46 5.63
C SER A 41 5.90 -13.65 5.42
N ILE A 42 5.35 -13.03 6.48
CA ILE A 42 4.18 -12.16 6.40
C ILE A 42 4.47 -10.93 5.52
N PHE A 43 5.63 -10.30 5.70
CA PHE A 43 6.02 -9.12 4.90
C PHE A 43 6.12 -9.47 3.41
N ILE A 44 6.76 -10.57 3.06
CA ILE A 44 6.89 -11.00 1.67
C ILE A 44 5.53 -11.38 1.08
N ALA A 45 4.68 -12.08 1.82
CA ALA A 45 3.31 -12.38 1.38
C ALA A 45 2.52 -11.10 1.10
N LEU A 46 2.65 -10.07 1.94
CA LEU A 46 2.02 -8.78 1.74
C LEU A 46 2.51 -8.10 0.45
N VAL A 47 3.82 -8.05 0.22
CA VAL A 47 4.41 -7.47 -1.00
C VAL A 47 3.90 -8.19 -2.25
N ILE A 48 3.89 -9.52 -2.25
CA ILE A 48 3.40 -10.31 -3.38
C ILE A 48 1.91 -10.04 -3.63
N THR A 49 1.10 -9.98 -2.57
CA THR A 49 -0.32 -9.66 -2.67
C THR A 49 -0.54 -8.27 -3.27
N CYS A 50 0.25 -7.27 -2.88
CA CYS A 50 0.21 -5.93 -3.45
C CYS A 50 0.56 -5.93 -4.95
N ILE A 51 1.58 -6.69 -5.36
CA ILE A 51 1.98 -6.81 -6.77
C ILE A 51 0.85 -7.44 -7.60
N LEU A 52 0.26 -8.53 -7.11
CA LEU A 52 -0.84 -9.21 -7.79
C LEU A 52 -2.09 -8.35 -7.90
N ALA A 53 -2.45 -7.64 -6.81
CA ALA A 53 -3.56 -6.69 -6.81
C ALA A 53 -3.34 -5.55 -7.82
N THR A 54 -2.12 -5.01 -7.88
CA THR A 54 -1.75 -3.98 -8.86
C THR A 54 -1.91 -4.49 -10.29
N ARG A 55 -1.45 -5.71 -10.58
CA ARG A 55 -1.64 -6.33 -11.90
C ARG A 55 -3.11 -6.57 -12.24
N GLY A 56 -3.89 -7.03 -11.26
CA GLY A 56 -5.33 -7.20 -11.43
C GLY A 56 -6.04 -5.89 -11.78
N LEU A 57 -5.69 -4.81 -11.07
CA LEU A 57 -6.24 -3.47 -11.35
C LEU A 57 -5.85 -2.94 -12.73
N LEU A 58 -4.62 -3.18 -13.20
CA LEU A 58 -4.19 -2.76 -14.54
C LEU A 58 -4.93 -3.48 -15.67
N GLY A 59 -5.47 -4.67 -15.41
CA GLY A 59 -6.29 -5.42 -16.35
C GLY A 59 -7.76 -5.00 -16.42
N VAL A 60 -8.21 -4.09 -15.54
CA VAL A 60 -9.61 -3.64 -15.46
C VAL A 60 -9.72 -2.23 -16.02
N GLU A 61 -10.81 -1.95 -16.74
CA GLU A 61 -11.10 -0.60 -17.24
C GLU A 61 -11.17 0.40 -16.06
N GLY A 62 -10.41 1.48 -16.16
CA GLY A 62 -10.26 2.47 -15.08
C GLY A 62 -9.33 2.08 -13.93
N GLY A 63 -8.73 0.89 -13.93
CA GLY A 63 -7.84 0.43 -12.86
C GLY A 63 -6.57 1.27 -12.71
N ASN A 64 -6.08 1.87 -13.80
CA ASN A 64 -4.98 2.84 -13.78
C ASN A 64 -5.32 4.10 -12.97
N LEU A 65 -6.56 4.59 -13.04
CA LEU A 65 -7.02 5.73 -12.23
C LEU A 65 -7.10 5.36 -10.75
N VAL A 66 -7.54 4.14 -10.44
CA VAL A 66 -7.55 3.64 -9.06
C VAL A 66 -6.13 3.57 -8.51
N LEU A 67 -5.17 3.05 -9.26
CA LEU A 67 -3.76 3.01 -8.84
C LEU A 67 -3.16 4.40 -8.66
N LEU A 68 -3.48 5.32 -9.57
CA LEU A 68 -3.07 6.73 -9.43
C LEU A 68 -3.66 7.35 -8.18
N ALA A 69 -4.94 7.12 -7.89
CA ALA A 69 -5.60 7.61 -6.69
C ALA A 69 -4.97 7.04 -5.40
N LEU A 70 -4.66 5.74 -5.39
CA LEU A 70 -3.95 5.10 -4.28
C LEU A 70 -2.57 5.75 -4.04
N ALA A 71 -1.76 5.87 -5.09
CA ALA A 71 -0.42 6.45 -4.98
C ALA A 71 -0.47 7.92 -4.54
N ALA A 72 -1.36 8.71 -5.15
CA ALA A 72 -1.53 10.12 -4.81
C ALA A 72 -2.07 10.31 -3.39
N ALA A 73 -3.01 9.46 -2.93
CA ALA A 73 -3.54 9.53 -1.58
C ALA A 73 -2.45 9.26 -0.53
N VAL A 74 -1.61 8.23 -0.73
CA VAL A 74 -0.51 7.91 0.18
C VAL A 74 0.52 9.03 0.18
N ALA A 75 0.99 9.48 -0.98
CA ALA A 75 1.97 10.56 -1.09
C ALA A 75 1.47 11.88 -0.48
N SER A 76 0.19 12.21 -0.70
CA SER A 76 -0.44 13.41 -0.12
C SER A 76 -0.64 13.27 1.39
N CYS A 77 -0.97 12.06 1.87
CA CYS A 77 -1.06 11.77 3.29
C CYS A 77 0.27 12.04 4.00
N ASP A 78 1.36 11.47 3.51
CA ASP A 78 2.68 11.61 4.12
C ASP A 78 3.18 13.05 4.06
N THR A 79 3.04 13.70 2.91
CA THR A 79 3.44 15.09 2.71
C THR A 79 2.67 16.03 3.64
N ALA A 80 1.33 15.93 3.66
CA ALA A 80 0.50 16.76 4.51
C ALA A 80 0.73 16.48 6.00
N ALA A 81 0.89 15.19 6.38
CA ALA A 81 1.22 14.82 7.75
C ALA A 81 2.54 15.43 8.22
N TYR A 82 3.54 15.43 7.36
CA TYR A 82 4.84 16.05 7.66
C TYR A 82 4.72 17.57 7.87
N PHE A 83 4.14 18.29 6.91
CA PHE A 83 4.06 19.75 6.99
C PHE A 83 3.15 20.22 8.13
N VAL A 84 1.97 19.63 8.28
CA VAL A 84 1.02 19.97 9.35
C VAL A 84 1.59 19.59 10.72
N GLY A 85 2.17 18.39 10.82
CA GLY A 85 2.79 17.92 12.05
C GLY A 85 3.96 18.80 12.50
N ARG A 86 4.75 19.31 11.56
CA ARG A 86 5.87 20.20 11.85
C ARG A 86 5.43 21.62 12.20
N ARG A 87 4.39 22.14 11.55
CA ARG A 87 3.89 23.51 11.80
C ARG A 87 3.05 23.62 13.07
N ILE A 88 2.12 22.70 13.28
CA ILE A 88 1.19 22.73 14.40
C ILE A 88 1.79 22.02 15.62
N GLY A 89 2.52 20.92 15.41
CA GLY A 89 3.12 20.15 16.49
C GLY A 89 2.08 19.55 17.44
N GLY A 90 2.30 19.71 18.74
CA GLY A 90 1.37 19.28 19.79
C GLY A 90 1.52 17.83 20.21
N ALA A 91 0.42 17.22 20.66
CA ALA A 91 0.41 15.86 21.23
C ALA A 91 0.93 14.82 20.25
N LYS A 92 1.81 13.95 20.76
CA LYS A 92 2.38 12.85 19.99
C LYS A 92 1.33 11.78 19.71
N LEU A 93 1.42 11.12 18.55
CA LEU A 93 0.52 10.05 18.15
C LEU A 93 0.87 8.74 18.86
N ALA A 94 2.15 8.34 18.84
CA ALA A 94 2.66 7.12 19.41
C ALA A 94 4.09 7.33 19.93
N PRO A 95 4.29 7.96 21.11
CA PRO A 95 5.61 8.37 21.62
C PRO A 95 6.62 7.21 21.71
N ALA A 96 6.16 6.04 22.15
CA ALA A 96 7.01 4.86 22.35
C ALA A 96 7.48 4.22 21.03
N ILE A 97 6.75 4.41 19.93
CA ILE A 97 7.02 3.76 18.64
C ILE A 97 7.67 4.77 17.67
N SER A 98 7.03 5.92 17.52
CA SER A 98 7.46 6.99 16.62
C SER A 98 7.33 8.35 17.30
N PRO A 99 8.39 8.86 17.95
CA PRO A 99 8.34 10.11 18.72
C PRO A 99 8.13 11.37 17.86
N ASN A 100 8.34 11.28 16.56
CA ASN A 100 8.19 12.42 15.65
C ASN A 100 6.77 12.62 15.14
N LYS A 101 5.91 11.59 15.17
CA LYS A 101 4.54 11.67 14.69
C LYS A 101 3.64 12.40 15.68
N THR A 102 2.85 13.36 15.16
CA THR A 102 1.89 14.15 15.95
C THR A 102 0.45 13.83 15.54
N ARG A 103 -0.49 14.05 16.46
CA ARG A 103 -1.93 13.93 16.17
C ARG A 103 -2.39 14.93 15.12
N ALA A 104 -1.87 16.16 15.18
CA ALA A 104 -2.16 17.18 14.17
C ALA A 104 -1.69 16.74 12.78
N GLY A 105 -0.49 16.13 12.68
CA GLY A 105 0.03 15.55 11.47
C GLY A 105 -0.88 14.44 10.93
N ALA A 106 -1.38 13.56 11.80
CA ALA A 106 -2.27 12.48 11.38
C ALA A 106 -3.59 13.01 10.77
N ILE A 107 -4.17 14.03 11.37
CA ILE A 107 -5.37 14.69 10.84
C ILE A 107 -5.06 15.38 9.51
N GLY A 108 -3.94 16.11 9.43
CA GLY A 108 -3.50 16.77 8.20
C GLY A 108 -3.25 15.79 7.07
N GLY A 109 -2.63 14.65 7.36
CA GLY A 109 -2.44 13.56 6.40
C GLY A 109 -3.76 12.99 5.89
N THR A 110 -4.72 12.78 6.77
CA THR A 110 -6.07 12.30 6.38
C THR A 110 -6.76 13.30 5.44
N ILE A 111 -6.68 14.58 5.75
CA ILE A 111 -7.24 15.64 4.88
C ILE A 111 -6.54 15.63 3.51
N GLY A 112 -5.20 15.49 3.48
CA GLY A 112 -4.42 15.40 2.24
C GLY A 112 -4.83 14.22 1.38
N ALA A 113 -4.99 13.04 1.97
CA ALA A 113 -5.42 11.83 1.25
C ALA A 113 -6.85 11.98 0.67
N VAL A 114 -7.77 12.51 1.46
CA VAL A 114 -9.15 12.77 1.01
C VAL A 114 -9.16 13.77 -0.15
N ALA A 115 -8.40 14.85 -0.04
CA ALA A 115 -8.29 15.83 -1.12
C ALA A 115 -7.76 15.22 -2.41
N ALA A 116 -6.72 14.38 -2.34
CA ALA A 116 -6.17 13.68 -3.50
C ALA A 116 -7.21 12.74 -4.15
N CYS A 117 -7.93 11.96 -3.33
CA CYS A 117 -8.99 11.09 -3.83
C CYS A 117 -10.12 11.86 -4.51
N LEU A 118 -10.56 12.98 -3.94
CA LEU A 118 -11.59 13.84 -4.52
C LEU A 118 -11.14 14.46 -5.85
N LEU A 119 -9.91 14.94 -5.94
CA LEU A 119 -9.36 15.55 -7.15
C LEU A 119 -9.29 14.54 -8.31
N ILE A 120 -8.83 13.31 -8.04
CA ILE A 120 -8.70 12.27 -9.07
C ILE A 120 -10.07 11.71 -9.46
N SER A 121 -11.01 11.61 -8.50
CA SER A 121 -12.35 11.11 -8.78
C SER A 121 -13.26 12.14 -9.46
N SER A 122 -12.86 13.41 -9.49
CA SER A 122 -13.63 14.46 -10.17
C SER A 122 -13.70 14.18 -11.68
N GLY A 123 -14.87 13.82 -12.18
CA GLY A 123 -15.09 13.41 -13.58
C GLY A 123 -15.00 11.89 -13.82
N SER A 124 -14.82 11.09 -12.79
CA SER A 124 -14.82 9.62 -12.85
C SER A 124 -16.14 9.01 -12.35
N TRP A 125 -16.25 7.70 -12.48
CA TRP A 125 -17.38 6.89 -12.02
C TRP A 125 -17.55 6.84 -10.49
N LEU A 126 -16.56 7.33 -9.71
CA LEU A 126 -16.56 7.26 -8.26
C LEU A 126 -17.37 8.43 -7.66
N SER A 127 -18.36 8.13 -6.83
CA SER A 127 -19.11 9.17 -6.14
C SER A 127 -18.23 9.94 -5.13
N PRO A 128 -18.49 11.24 -4.89
CA PRO A 128 -17.73 12.02 -3.92
C PRO A 128 -17.70 11.40 -2.51
N VAL A 129 -18.81 10.77 -2.12
CA VAL A 129 -18.90 10.06 -0.82
C VAL A 129 -17.93 8.87 -0.77
N ALA A 130 -17.86 8.10 -1.85
CA ALA A 130 -16.93 6.97 -1.95
C ALA A 130 -15.47 7.44 -1.99
N ALA A 131 -15.18 8.56 -2.65
CA ALA A 131 -13.85 9.16 -2.67
C ALA A 131 -13.41 9.64 -1.28
N VAL A 132 -14.30 10.28 -0.51
CA VAL A 132 -14.02 10.67 0.88
C VAL A 132 -13.79 9.45 1.76
N ALA A 133 -14.68 8.46 1.71
CA ALA A 133 -14.55 7.25 2.51
C ALA A 133 -13.26 6.47 2.17
N GLY A 134 -12.95 6.36 0.87
CA GLY A 134 -11.71 5.74 0.39
C GLY A 134 -10.46 6.49 0.86
N GLY A 135 -10.46 7.81 0.76
CA GLY A 135 -9.35 8.66 1.23
C GLY A 135 -9.10 8.51 2.73
N ILE A 136 -10.15 8.50 3.55
CA ILE A 136 -10.05 8.25 5.00
C ILE A 136 -9.48 6.86 5.26
N CYS A 137 -10.03 5.84 4.61
CA CYS A 137 -9.58 4.45 4.78
C CYS A 137 -8.09 4.30 4.41
N LEU A 138 -7.69 4.84 3.27
CA LEU A 138 -6.29 4.82 2.81
C LEU A 138 -5.36 5.56 3.78
N ALA A 139 -5.76 6.72 4.28
CA ALA A 139 -4.96 7.47 5.26
C ALA A 139 -4.76 6.68 6.56
N VAL A 140 -5.83 6.05 7.07
CA VAL A 140 -5.74 5.22 8.27
C VAL A 140 -4.83 4.02 8.06
N LEU A 141 -4.97 3.33 6.92
CA LEU A 141 -4.15 2.17 6.58
C LEU A 141 -2.67 2.55 6.38
N ALA A 142 -2.38 3.65 5.67
CA ALA A 142 -1.03 4.14 5.44
C ALA A 142 -0.35 4.51 6.78
N GLN A 143 -1.03 5.28 7.62
CA GLN A 143 -0.49 5.70 8.93
C GLN A 143 -0.32 4.52 9.89
N ALA A 144 -1.26 3.58 9.90
CA ALA A 144 -1.15 2.36 10.70
C ALA A 144 0.02 1.48 10.22
N GLY A 145 0.18 1.32 8.90
CA GLY A 145 1.29 0.57 8.31
C GLY A 145 2.65 1.13 8.70
N ASP A 146 2.81 2.46 8.62
CA ASP A 146 4.05 3.12 9.03
C ASP A 146 4.31 3.01 10.55
N LEU A 147 3.27 3.02 11.40
CA LEU A 147 3.43 2.74 12.83
C LEU A 147 3.84 1.28 13.09
N VAL A 148 3.26 0.33 12.37
CA VAL A 148 3.62 -1.09 12.47
C VAL A 148 5.07 -1.30 12.03
N GLU A 149 5.50 -0.72 10.92
CA GLU A 149 6.90 -0.77 10.47
C GLU A 149 7.84 -0.18 11.52
N SER A 150 7.51 1.00 12.05
CA SER A 150 8.27 1.64 13.13
C SER A 150 8.36 0.76 14.38
N ALA A 151 7.25 0.11 14.77
CA ALA A 151 7.21 -0.79 15.92
C ALA A 151 8.07 -2.04 15.70
N LEU A 152 8.06 -2.61 14.49
CA LEU A 152 8.91 -3.75 14.12
C LEU A 152 10.38 -3.37 14.17
N LYS A 153 10.78 -2.23 13.62
CA LYS A 153 12.17 -1.71 13.71
C LYS A 153 12.64 -1.61 15.16
N ARG A 154 11.80 -1.09 16.06
CA ARG A 154 12.13 -0.98 17.49
C ARG A 154 12.29 -2.35 18.17
N ARG A 155 11.45 -3.34 17.81
CA ARG A 155 11.55 -4.70 18.37
C ARG A 155 12.84 -5.41 17.96
N VAL A 156 13.38 -5.12 16.77
CA VAL A 156 14.63 -5.72 16.26
C VAL A 156 15.87 -4.91 16.69
N GLY A 157 15.67 -3.81 17.44
CA GLY A 157 16.76 -2.97 17.93
C GLY A 157 17.40 -2.08 16.84
N VAL A 158 16.81 -1.99 15.65
CA VAL A 158 17.27 -1.12 14.57
C VAL A 158 16.40 0.13 14.46
N LYS A 159 17.05 1.24 14.14
CA LYS A 159 16.36 2.52 13.91
C LYS A 159 16.13 2.77 12.43
N ASP A 160 17.09 2.43 11.61
CA ASP A 160 17.14 2.70 10.19
C ASP A 160 17.16 1.39 9.39
N SER A 161 16.49 1.35 8.24
CA SER A 161 16.34 0.14 7.42
C SER A 161 17.63 -0.21 6.65
N SER A 162 18.54 0.76 6.46
CA SER A 162 19.78 0.59 5.72
C SER A 162 20.77 1.68 6.09
N SER A 163 22.06 1.33 6.10
CA SER A 163 23.17 2.28 6.19
C SER A 163 23.76 2.64 4.81
N LEU A 164 23.11 2.17 3.73
CA LEU A 164 23.63 2.33 2.36
C LEU A 164 23.51 3.78 1.85
N ILE A 165 22.55 4.55 2.35
CA ILE A 165 22.36 5.95 1.96
C ILE A 165 22.50 6.82 3.21
N PRO A 166 23.55 7.66 3.30
CA PRO A 166 23.73 8.57 4.43
C PRO A 166 22.54 9.54 4.52
N GLY A 167 21.86 9.58 5.67
CA GLY A 167 20.75 10.50 5.95
C GLY A 167 19.34 9.95 5.73
N HIS A 168 19.20 8.67 5.45
CA HIS A 168 17.89 7.99 5.35
C HIS A 168 17.79 6.79 6.29
#